data_7d375a2176fe8f79cf78565fbe0dbbd2
#
_entry.id   7d375a2176fe8f79cf78565fbe0dbbd2
#
_cell.length_a   1.000
_cell.length_b   1.000
_cell.length_c   1.000
_cell.angle_alpha   90.00
_cell.angle_beta   90.00
_cell.angle_gamma   90.00
#
_symmetry.space_group_name_H-M   'P 1'
#
loop_
_entity.id
_entity.type
_entity.pdbx_description
1 polymer ?
#
loop_
_entity_poly.entity_id
_entity_poly.type
_entity_poly.pdbx_seq_one_letter_code
_entity_poly.pdbx_strand_id
1 'polypeptide(L)'
;MSHACEAKLDTFTTDLLDALAGGGEAPADLASAMAALRAEAEEAQGTAPIVAFFRALKDAKRDKGLGYEAFGLARQELEAVALRHAAIDEHSVTVGGRVGRAQEIIAQANPRVADYLARKDDDAPSGIELWDQILENQARIKKTLSMDDATWNTFGGQLGNAINDVETLARCIDLPADTIADVMRVTKKYRMRLTPYYASLIQPGVVNDPVLLQSVPTGEMVDTVGLELPPVASDHSPARLIDQFYPRVVAVKVTNICAMYCTHCLRIAHIGSADRTFSKAAYQEALDYIAGNEQIRDVLITGGDAFMLPNATLKWLLGKLDDIGHVRMKRLGTRVPVTTPQRVDDELLDILEESNERGPVRVVTQINTAQEITPVSRDAFKRISRRVMAVLNQAVLMRGINDSKVKMWKLCETIQEAYVRPYYVFNCSYRNPQYTHMRVPIEKGRDIVESMYGNISGDAVPRYIAAAGGKIPLHRDNVVRREDGNVVLRKPWSGEETAYPDALPELYDDDTTFAFNKYGKE
;
A
#
# COMPACT_ATOMS: atom_id res chain seq x y z
N MET A 1 21.34 47.06 -5.33
CA MET A 1 19.94 46.52 -5.48
C MET A 1 19.55 46.47 -6.94
N SER A 2 18.75 45.49 -7.37
CA SER A 2 18.21 45.51 -8.72
C SER A 2 17.05 46.51 -8.79
N HIS A 3 16.84 47.19 -9.94
CA HIS A 3 15.69 48.09 -10.15
C HIS A 3 14.34 47.49 -9.74
N ALA A 4 14.18 46.16 -9.82
CA ALA A 4 12.98 45.47 -9.38
C ALA A 4 12.78 45.47 -7.87
N CYS A 5 13.85 45.47 -7.08
CA CYS A 5 13.77 45.56 -5.60
C CYS A 5 13.43 46.98 -5.14
N GLU A 6 13.95 47.98 -5.83
CA GLU A 6 13.64 49.40 -5.53
C GLU A 6 12.17 49.71 -5.79
N ALA A 7 11.63 49.28 -6.96
CA ALA A 7 10.22 49.47 -7.29
C ALA A 7 9.27 48.79 -6.29
N LYS A 8 9.65 47.65 -5.74
CA LYS A 8 8.85 46.93 -4.74
C LYS A 8 8.89 47.59 -3.37
N LEU A 9 10.05 48.12 -2.97
CA LEU A 9 10.19 48.86 -1.72
C LEU A 9 9.38 50.18 -1.79
N ASP A 10 9.35 50.85 -2.95
CA ASP A 10 8.52 52.03 -3.20
C ASP A 10 7.02 51.68 -3.07
N THR A 11 6.55 50.62 -3.73
CA THR A 11 5.16 50.18 -3.63
C THR A 11 4.80 49.81 -2.21
N PHE A 12 5.65 49.05 -1.52
CA PHE A 12 5.43 48.67 -0.12
C PHE A 12 5.35 49.90 0.81
N THR A 13 6.24 50.89 0.62
CA THR A 13 6.24 52.11 1.42
C THR A 13 4.98 52.93 1.19
N THR A 14 4.54 53.05 -0.07
CA THR A 14 3.31 53.75 -0.42
C THR A 14 2.07 53.06 0.15
N ASP A 15 1.92 51.74 -0.05
CA ASP A 15 0.82 50.98 0.51
C ASP A 15 0.74 51.06 2.03
N LEU A 16 1.90 51.06 2.68
CA LEU A 16 1.99 51.21 4.15
C LEU A 16 1.54 52.58 4.62
N LEU A 17 1.99 53.63 3.95
CA LEU A 17 1.60 55.02 4.28
C LEU A 17 0.10 55.24 4.04
N ASP A 18 -0.44 54.69 2.96
CA ASP A 18 -1.88 54.74 2.66
C ASP A 18 -2.71 53.98 3.71
N ALA A 19 -2.25 52.80 4.13
CA ALA A 19 -2.92 52.03 5.18
C ALA A 19 -2.89 52.75 6.54
N LEU A 20 -1.76 53.37 6.88
CA LEU A 20 -1.61 54.14 8.13
C LEU A 20 -2.41 55.48 8.12
N ALA A 21 -2.55 56.08 6.94
CA ALA A 21 -3.34 57.31 6.77
C ALA A 21 -4.85 57.11 6.80
N GLY A 22 -5.30 55.84 6.69
CA GLY A 22 -6.75 55.52 6.68
C GLY A 22 -7.55 56.29 5.59
N GLY A 23 -6.92 56.58 4.44
CA GLY A 23 -7.48 57.37 3.35
C GLY A 23 -7.27 58.89 3.46
N GLY A 24 -6.46 59.37 4.44
CA GLY A 24 -6.02 60.75 4.56
C GLY A 24 -4.51 60.92 4.25
N GLU A 25 -4.00 62.13 4.36
CA GLU A 25 -2.56 62.37 4.26
C GLU A 25 -1.83 61.77 5.49
N ALA A 26 -0.73 61.05 5.26
CA ALA A 26 0.10 60.52 6.34
C ALA A 26 0.76 61.67 7.13
N PRO A 27 0.84 61.62 8.47
CA PRO A 27 1.53 62.62 9.27
C PRO A 27 2.98 62.81 8.79
N ALA A 28 3.41 64.06 8.68
CA ALA A 28 4.75 64.41 8.13
C ALA A 28 5.93 63.77 8.92
N ASP A 29 5.77 63.60 10.22
CA ASP A 29 6.71 62.90 11.10
C ASP A 29 6.78 61.37 10.79
N LEU A 30 5.66 60.74 10.45
CA LEU A 30 5.60 59.35 10.05
C LEU A 30 6.24 59.13 8.67
N ALA A 31 5.96 60.03 7.71
CA ALA A 31 6.56 59.98 6.38
C ALA A 31 8.09 60.14 6.44
N SER A 32 8.59 61.04 7.31
CA SER A 32 10.03 61.24 7.52
C SER A 32 10.67 60.02 8.18
N ALA A 33 10.03 59.40 9.16
CA ALA A 33 10.53 58.19 9.81
C ALA A 33 10.55 56.97 8.84
N MET A 34 9.56 56.88 7.98
CA MET A 34 9.51 55.82 6.95
C MET A 34 10.59 56.01 5.88
N ALA A 35 10.87 57.24 5.46
CA ALA A 35 11.98 57.55 4.54
C ALA A 35 13.36 57.22 5.13
N ALA A 36 13.57 57.47 6.43
CA ALA A 36 14.81 57.11 7.12
C ALA A 36 14.99 55.58 7.23
N LEU A 37 13.91 54.84 7.58
CA LEU A 37 13.91 53.38 7.63
C LEU A 37 14.15 52.75 6.28
N ARG A 38 13.64 53.36 5.22
CA ARG A 38 13.88 52.94 3.85
C ARG A 38 15.39 53.08 3.50
N ALA A 39 15.98 54.19 3.80
CA ALA A 39 17.43 54.41 3.56
C ALA A 39 18.28 53.38 4.31
N GLU A 40 17.94 53.06 5.57
CA GLU A 40 18.60 52.00 6.35
C GLU A 40 18.44 50.62 5.71
N ALA A 41 17.25 50.31 5.14
CA ALA A 41 17.01 49.05 4.47
C ALA A 41 17.73 48.91 3.12
N GLU A 42 17.93 50.00 2.41
CA GLU A 42 18.66 50.07 1.14
C GLU A 42 20.16 49.82 1.33
N GLU A 43 20.73 50.15 2.50
CA GLU A 43 22.13 49.90 2.86
C GLU A 43 22.36 48.43 3.31
N ALA A 44 21.31 47.68 3.62
CA ALA A 44 21.43 46.32 4.12
C ALA A 44 21.93 45.34 3.05
N GLN A 45 23.05 44.66 3.33
CA GLN A 45 23.61 43.63 2.45
C GLN A 45 23.05 42.27 2.78
N GLY A 46 22.70 41.50 1.73
CA GLY A 46 22.47 40.06 1.85
C GLY A 46 21.07 39.60 2.27
N THR A 47 20.12 40.50 2.52
CA THR A 47 18.70 40.16 2.78
C THR A 47 17.80 40.91 1.80
N ALA A 48 16.61 40.35 1.51
CA ALA A 48 15.64 41.07 0.72
C ALA A 48 15.36 42.45 1.38
N PRO A 49 15.37 43.56 0.65
CA PRO A 49 15.20 44.90 1.21
C PRO A 49 13.93 45.07 2.04
N ILE A 50 12.85 44.42 1.69
CA ILE A 50 11.58 44.40 2.43
C ILE A 50 11.77 43.80 3.84
N VAL A 51 12.55 42.71 3.98
CA VAL A 51 12.83 42.08 5.27
C VAL A 51 13.73 42.98 6.13
N ALA A 52 14.71 43.66 5.52
CA ALA A 52 15.58 44.62 6.19
C ALA A 52 14.78 45.84 6.68
N PHE A 53 13.88 46.36 5.84
CA PHE A 53 12.96 47.43 6.19
C PHE A 53 12.06 47.06 7.39
N PHE A 54 11.53 45.84 7.40
CA PHE A 54 10.68 45.32 8.49
C PHE A 54 11.45 45.18 9.81
N ARG A 55 12.71 44.77 9.77
CA ARG A 55 13.60 44.72 10.95
C ARG A 55 13.88 46.09 11.46
N ALA A 56 14.25 47.02 10.57
CA ALA A 56 14.53 48.43 10.93
C ALA A 56 13.28 49.09 11.54
N LEU A 57 12.07 48.81 11.03
CA LEU A 57 10.80 49.31 11.59
C LEU A 57 10.57 48.77 13.01
N LYS A 58 10.88 47.52 13.27
CA LYS A 58 10.76 46.87 14.58
C LYS A 58 11.78 47.45 15.59
N ASP A 59 12.99 47.72 15.17
CA ASP A 59 14.03 48.28 15.99
C ASP A 59 13.75 49.76 16.28
N ALA A 60 13.28 50.52 15.30
CA ALA A 60 12.87 51.91 15.47
C ALA A 60 11.71 52.10 16.47
N LYS A 61 10.81 51.11 16.58
CA LYS A 61 9.76 51.09 17.62
C LYS A 61 10.39 51.15 19.03
N ARG A 62 11.46 50.39 19.24
CA ARG A 62 12.13 50.29 20.55
C ARG A 62 12.93 51.52 20.89
N ASP A 63 13.64 52.07 19.90
CA ASP A 63 14.70 53.05 20.15
C ASP A 63 14.29 54.49 19.82
N LYS A 64 13.31 54.72 18.94
CA LYS A 64 12.91 56.04 18.44
C LYS A 64 11.52 56.51 18.92
N GLY A 65 10.85 55.74 19.80
CA GLY A 65 9.62 56.20 20.48
C GLY A 65 8.42 56.45 19.57
N LEU A 66 8.35 55.75 18.41
CA LEU A 66 7.15 55.75 17.59
C LEU A 66 5.92 55.33 18.42
N GLY A 67 4.95 56.19 18.56
CA GLY A 67 3.85 56.12 19.52
C GLY A 67 3.15 54.77 19.47
N TYR A 68 2.93 54.20 20.65
CA TYR A 68 2.42 52.85 20.85
C TYR A 68 1.03 52.63 20.19
N GLU A 69 0.22 53.70 20.08
CA GLU A 69 -1.12 53.67 19.47
C GLU A 69 -1.07 53.58 17.93
N ALA A 70 -0.21 54.36 17.28
CA ALA A 70 -0.06 54.29 15.80
C ALA A 70 0.49 52.93 15.35
N PHE A 71 1.34 52.32 16.18
CA PHE A 71 1.91 50.99 15.89
C PHE A 71 0.90 49.84 16.20
N GLY A 72 0.04 49.98 17.19
CA GLY A 72 -0.94 49.00 17.58
C GLY A 72 -2.08 48.84 16.54
N LEU A 73 -2.58 49.96 16.01
CA LEU A 73 -3.60 50.00 14.97
C LEU A 73 -3.07 49.52 13.61
N ALA A 74 -1.82 49.78 13.30
CA ALA A 74 -1.21 49.43 12.01
C ALA A 74 -0.64 48.01 11.95
N ARG A 75 -0.51 47.31 13.09
CA ARG A 75 0.16 45.99 13.09
C ARG A 75 -0.54 44.94 12.21
N GLN A 76 -1.88 44.86 12.25
CA GLN A 76 -2.64 43.91 11.43
C GLN A 76 -2.61 44.31 9.96
N GLU A 77 -2.67 45.59 9.65
CA GLU A 77 -2.59 46.10 8.29
C GLU A 77 -1.16 46.00 7.75
N LEU A 78 -0.15 46.26 8.58
CA LEU A 78 1.27 46.04 8.27
C LEU A 78 1.55 44.56 7.95
N GLU A 79 1.02 43.64 8.74
CA GLU A 79 1.15 42.21 8.49
C GLU A 79 0.42 41.83 7.18
N ALA A 80 -0.75 42.40 6.90
CA ALA A 80 -1.49 42.15 5.66
C ALA A 80 -0.81 42.74 4.42
N VAL A 81 -0.19 43.95 4.55
CA VAL A 81 0.61 44.56 3.47
C VAL A 81 1.90 43.77 3.24
N ALA A 82 2.59 43.35 4.29
CA ALA A 82 3.78 42.51 4.18
C ALA A 82 3.49 41.14 3.57
N LEU A 83 2.36 40.52 3.93
CA LEU A 83 1.92 39.28 3.33
C LEU A 83 1.56 39.43 1.85
N ARG A 84 0.92 40.56 1.47
CA ARG A 84 0.65 40.86 0.04
C ARG A 84 1.94 41.05 -0.75
N HIS A 85 2.93 41.78 -0.19
CA HIS A 85 4.20 41.97 -0.87
C HIS A 85 5.06 40.68 -0.88
N ALA A 86 5.03 39.90 0.17
CA ALA A 86 5.65 38.57 0.17
C ALA A 86 5.01 37.64 -0.88
N ALA A 87 3.69 37.66 -1.01
CA ALA A 87 2.97 36.89 -2.04
C ALA A 87 3.29 37.40 -3.47
N ILE A 88 3.41 38.72 -3.66
CA ILE A 88 3.86 39.32 -4.92
C ILE A 88 5.33 38.96 -5.19
N ASP A 89 6.17 38.94 -4.18
CA ASP A 89 7.56 38.53 -4.28
C ASP A 89 7.69 37.04 -4.58
N GLU A 90 6.87 36.21 -3.95
CA GLU A 90 6.72 34.82 -4.30
C GLU A 90 6.33 34.63 -5.78
N HIS A 91 5.37 35.40 -6.26
CA HIS A 91 4.88 35.32 -7.65
C HIS A 91 5.90 35.86 -8.65
N SER A 92 6.62 36.92 -8.33
CA SER A 92 7.58 37.53 -9.24
C SER A 92 8.94 36.81 -9.24
N VAL A 93 9.32 36.18 -8.14
CA VAL A 93 10.50 35.29 -8.08
C VAL A 93 10.20 33.96 -8.76
N THR A 94 8.92 33.54 -8.82
CA THR A 94 8.51 32.35 -9.58
C THR A 94 8.72 32.52 -11.09
N VAL A 95 8.57 33.70 -11.64
CA VAL A 95 8.72 33.92 -13.10
C VAL A 95 10.19 33.88 -13.57
N GLY A 96 11.18 34.14 -12.69
CA GLY A 96 12.60 34.17 -13.09
C GLY A 96 13.55 33.25 -12.31
N GLY A 97 13.32 33.00 -11.02
CA GLY A 97 14.27 32.30 -10.15
C GLY A 97 13.74 31.01 -9.53
N ARG A 98 12.53 31.01 -8.95
CA ARG A 98 11.96 29.80 -8.30
C ARG A 98 11.51 28.76 -9.30
N VAL A 99 10.93 29.16 -10.44
CA VAL A 99 10.54 28.21 -11.50
C VAL A 99 11.79 27.58 -12.09
N GLY A 100 12.84 28.36 -12.37
CA GLY A 100 14.12 27.83 -12.85
C GLY A 100 14.73 26.85 -11.85
N ARG A 101 14.77 27.19 -10.55
CA ARG A 101 15.28 26.29 -9.51
C ARG A 101 14.43 25.04 -9.33
N ALA A 102 13.09 25.15 -9.39
CA ALA A 102 12.21 23.99 -9.35
C ALA A 102 12.42 23.08 -10.57
N GLN A 103 12.60 23.66 -11.76
CA GLN A 103 12.91 22.91 -12.97
C GLN A 103 14.28 22.22 -12.89
N GLU A 104 15.28 22.86 -12.31
CA GLU A 104 16.59 22.24 -12.04
C GLU A 104 16.47 21.05 -11.08
N ILE A 105 15.72 21.18 -9.98
CA ILE A 105 15.46 20.09 -9.03
C ILE A 105 14.72 18.93 -9.72
N ILE A 106 13.71 19.24 -10.51
CA ILE A 106 12.95 18.24 -11.28
C ILE A 106 13.86 17.56 -12.32
N ALA A 107 14.67 18.33 -13.05
CA ALA A 107 15.63 17.79 -14.00
C ALA A 107 16.67 16.86 -13.35
N GLN A 108 17.09 17.15 -12.11
CA GLN A 108 17.97 16.28 -11.34
C GLN A 108 17.24 15.04 -10.80
N ALA A 109 15.94 15.15 -10.52
CA ALA A 109 15.12 14.04 -10.01
C ALA A 109 14.66 13.08 -11.12
N ASN A 110 14.33 13.60 -12.31
CA ASN A 110 13.81 12.79 -13.42
C ASN A 110 14.69 11.59 -13.82
N PRO A 111 16.04 11.69 -13.90
CA PRO A 111 16.88 10.54 -14.19
C PRO A 111 16.71 9.37 -13.22
N ARG A 112 16.32 9.65 -11.97
CA ARG A 112 16.09 8.62 -10.94
C ARG A 112 14.92 7.68 -11.26
N VAL A 113 13.95 8.16 -12.01
CA VAL A 113 12.75 7.40 -12.36
C VAL A 113 12.67 7.05 -13.86
N ALA A 114 13.66 7.51 -14.65
CA ALA A 114 13.64 7.32 -16.10
C ALA A 114 13.58 5.86 -16.53
N ASP A 115 14.40 5.01 -15.90
CA ASP A 115 14.40 3.57 -16.17
C ASP A 115 13.07 2.91 -15.82
N TYR A 116 12.46 3.30 -14.70
CA TYR A 116 11.15 2.81 -14.30
C TYR A 116 10.09 3.20 -15.34
N LEU A 117 10.03 4.49 -15.70
CA LEU A 117 9.04 4.99 -16.66
C LEU A 117 9.19 4.37 -18.05
N ALA A 118 10.42 4.03 -18.47
CA ALA A 118 10.69 3.40 -19.75
C ALA A 118 10.31 1.90 -19.80
N ARG A 119 10.21 1.23 -18.64
CA ARG A 119 10.08 -0.24 -18.57
C ARG A 119 8.83 -0.73 -17.88
N LYS A 120 8.14 0.11 -17.11
CA LYS A 120 7.07 -0.32 -16.19
C LYS A 120 5.92 -1.06 -16.87
N ASP A 121 5.59 -0.69 -18.10
CA ASP A 121 4.46 -1.23 -18.83
C ASP A 121 4.84 -2.52 -19.59
N ASP A 122 6.12 -2.69 -19.93
CA ASP A 122 6.64 -3.90 -20.58
C ASP A 122 7.03 -4.98 -19.54
N ASP A 123 7.75 -4.59 -18.49
CA ASP A 123 8.26 -5.54 -17.48
C ASP A 123 7.18 -5.97 -16.45
N ALA A 124 6.17 -5.15 -16.25
CA ALA A 124 5.14 -5.38 -15.24
C ALA A 124 3.76 -4.84 -15.69
N PRO A 125 3.23 -5.29 -16.81
CA PRO A 125 1.94 -4.80 -17.29
C PRO A 125 0.82 -5.09 -16.29
N SER A 126 -0.10 -4.14 -16.13
CA SER A 126 -1.32 -4.34 -15.38
C SER A 126 -2.35 -5.15 -16.17
N GLY A 127 -3.34 -5.69 -15.47
CA GLY A 127 -4.48 -6.33 -16.14
C GLY A 127 -5.36 -5.34 -16.94
N ILE A 128 -5.16 -4.03 -16.75
CA ILE A 128 -5.81 -3.00 -17.58
C ILE A 128 -5.09 -2.89 -18.92
N GLU A 129 -3.76 -2.89 -18.91
CA GLU A 129 -2.93 -2.85 -20.13
C GLU A 129 -3.06 -4.16 -20.93
N LEU A 130 -3.24 -5.29 -20.26
CA LEU A 130 -3.44 -6.61 -20.86
C LEU A 130 -4.91 -6.93 -21.16
N TRP A 131 -5.82 -5.96 -21.04
CA TRP A 131 -7.26 -6.26 -21.02
C TRP A 131 -7.77 -6.95 -22.29
N ASP A 132 -7.32 -6.56 -23.45
CA ASP A 132 -7.73 -7.19 -24.70
C ASP A 132 -7.32 -8.67 -24.75
N GLN A 133 -6.10 -9.00 -24.36
CA GLN A 133 -5.65 -10.39 -24.25
C GLN A 133 -6.44 -11.18 -23.19
N ILE A 134 -6.77 -10.55 -22.09
CA ILE A 134 -7.60 -11.16 -21.03
C ILE A 134 -9.01 -11.46 -21.56
N LEU A 135 -9.60 -10.58 -22.36
CA LEU A 135 -10.91 -10.82 -23.00
C LEU A 135 -10.87 -12.01 -23.98
N GLU A 136 -9.79 -12.16 -24.75
CA GLU A 136 -9.60 -13.34 -25.60
C GLU A 136 -9.49 -14.62 -24.78
N ASN A 137 -8.74 -14.59 -23.68
CA ASN A 137 -8.65 -15.70 -22.75
C ASN A 137 -10.03 -16.04 -22.14
N GLN A 138 -10.81 -15.04 -21.74
CA GLN A 138 -12.17 -15.22 -21.23
C GLN A 138 -13.07 -15.91 -22.27
N ALA A 139 -13.01 -15.47 -23.52
CA ALA A 139 -13.79 -16.06 -24.60
C ALA A 139 -13.45 -17.55 -24.79
N ARG A 140 -12.15 -17.89 -24.77
CA ARG A 140 -11.66 -19.27 -24.86
C ARG A 140 -12.12 -20.11 -23.67
N ILE A 141 -11.99 -19.61 -22.45
CA ILE A 141 -12.39 -20.30 -21.21
C ILE A 141 -13.91 -20.52 -21.19
N LYS A 142 -14.71 -19.50 -21.51
CA LYS A 142 -16.16 -19.62 -21.62
C LYS A 142 -16.57 -20.72 -22.60
N LYS A 143 -15.95 -20.74 -23.76
CA LYS A 143 -16.19 -21.80 -24.78
C LYS A 143 -15.82 -23.20 -24.25
N THR A 144 -14.64 -23.31 -23.61
CA THR A 144 -14.15 -24.60 -23.08
C THR A 144 -15.02 -25.16 -21.96
N LEU A 145 -15.50 -24.28 -21.07
CA LEU A 145 -16.33 -24.67 -19.91
C LEU A 145 -17.83 -24.59 -20.21
N SER A 146 -18.23 -24.27 -21.45
CA SER A 146 -19.64 -24.09 -21.84
C SER A 146 -20.39 -23.07 -20.98
N MET A 147 -19.73 -21.98 -20.65
CA MET A 147 -20.28 -20.87 -19.85
C MET A 147 -20.82 -19.77 -20.76
N ASP A 148 -22.05 -19.35 -20.55
CA ASP A 148 -22.59 -18.13 -21.13
C ASP A 148 -22.21 -16.89 -20.31
N ASP A 149 -22.51 -15.71 -20.83
CA ASP A 149 -22.18 -14.45 -20.15
C ASP A 149 -22.96 -14.25 -18.84
N ALA A 150 -24.18 -14.77 -18.75
CA ALA A 150 -24.96 -14.70 -17.53
C ALA A 150 -24.30 -15.51 -16.40
N THR A 151 -23.88 -16.72 -16.70
CA THR A 151 -23.15 -17.60 -15.76
C THR A 151 -21.78 -17.00 -15.40
N TRP A 152 -21.04 -16.47 -16.40
CA TRP A 152 -19.72 -15.85 -16.20
C TRP A 152 -19.77 -14.69 -15.22
N ASN A 153 -20.81 -13.87 -15.29
CA ASN A 153 -20.94 -12.64 -14.51
C ASN A 153 -21.52 -12.86 -13.11
N THR A 154 -21.70 -14.10 -12.68
CA THR A 154 -22.20 -14.41 -11.33
C THR A 154 -21.14 -15.09 -10.47
N PHE A 155 -21.17 -14.83 -9.17
CA PHE A 155 -20.33 -15.50 -8.19
C PHE A 155 -20.54 -17.03 -8.18
N GLY A 156 -21.80 -17.45 -8.20
CA GLY A 156 -22.15 -18.86 -8.27
C GLY A 156 -21.62 -19.55 -9.52
N GLY A 157 -21.70 -18.87 -10.69
CA GLY A 157 -21.16 -19.35 -11.95
C GLY A 157 -19.65 -19.52 -11.93
N GLN A 158 -18.93 -18.57 -11.35
CA GLN A 158 -17.47 -18.65 -11.19
C GLN A 158 -17.05 -19.81 -10.27
N LEU A 159 -17.73 -20.02 -9.16
CA LEU A 159 -17.42 -21.11 -8.23
C LEU A 159 -17.86 -22.47 -8.74
N GLY A 160 -19.02 -22.55 -9.37
CA GLY A 160 -19.56 -23.81 -9.94
C GLY A 160 -18.72 -24.36 -11.09
N ASN A 161 -18.00 -23.47 -11.79
CA ASN A 161 -17.09 -23.81 -12.88
C ASN A 161 -15.62 -23.65 -12.50
N ALA A 162 -15.29 -23.65 -11.20
CA ALA A 162 -13.92 -23.53 -10.75
C ALA A 162 -13.04 -24.67 -11.27
N ILE A 163 -11.87 -24.33 -11.78
CA ILE A 163 -10.89 -25.25 -12.35
C ILE A 163 -10.09 -25.86 -11.19
N ASN A 164 -10.24 -27.16 -10.98
CA ASN A 164 -9.64 -27.88 -9.86
C ASN A 164 -8.61 -28.94 -10.28
N ASP A 165 -8.43 -29.14 -11.57
CA ASP A 165 -7.51 -30.14 -12.16
C ASP A 165 -6.74 -29.53 -13.35
N VAL A 166 -5.58 -30.12 -13.64
CA VAL A 166 -4.70 -29.63 -14.69
C VAL A 166 -5.19 -29.92 -16.10
N GLU A 167 -5.94 -30.99 -16.27
CA GLU A 167 -6.50 -31.39 -17.58
C GLU A 167 -7.51 -30.32 -18.04
N THR A 168 -8.36 -29.88 -17.14
CA THR A 168 -9.30 -28.78 -17.40
C THR A 168 -8.55 -27.46 -17.62
N LEU A 169 -7.53 -27.18 -16.79
CA LEU A 169 -6.73 -25.97 -16.92
C LEU A 169 -6.00 -25.92 -18.28
N ALA A 170 -5.38 -27.02 -18.71
CA ALA A 170 -4.66 -27.13 -19.99
C ALA A 170 -5.57 -26.95 -21.22
N ARG A 171 -6.87 -27.29 -21.09
CA ARG A 171 -7.86 -26.97 -22.15
C ARG A 171 -8.25 -25.50 -22.17
N CYS A 172 -8.22 -24.85 -21.02
CA CYS A 172 -8.58 -23.44 -20.87
C CYS A 172 -7.43 -22.50 -21.25
N ILE A 173 -6.19 -22.89 -20.92
CA ILE A 173 -4.98 -22.05 -21.08
C ILE A 173 -3.92 -22.92 -21.75
N ASP A 174 -3.12 -22.28 -22.61
CA ASP A 174 -1.96 -22.93 -23.21
C ASP A 174 -0.84 -23.05 -22.17
N LEU A 175 -0.63 -24.26 -21.67
CA LEU A 175 0.38 -24.57 -20.65
C LEU A 175 1.53 -25.38 -21.26
N PRO A 176 2.78 -25.10 -20.86
CA PRO A 176 3.92 -25.97 -21.19
C PRO A 176 3.74 -27.40 -20.68
N ALA A 177 4.21 -28.39 -21.45
CA ALA A 177 4.08 -29.80 -21.08
C ALA A 177 4.69 -30.12 -19.70
N ASP A 178 5.84 -29.52 -19.39
CA ASP A 178 6.52 -29.68 -18.09
C ASP A 178 5.66 -29.14 -16.95
N THR A 179 5.00 -27.99 -17.14
CA THR A 179 4.05 -27.42 -16.17
C THR A 179 2.88 -28.40 -15.90
N ILE A 180 2.34 -29.02 -16.94
CA ILE A 180 1.26 -30.02 -16.79
C ILE A 180 1.74 -31.20 -15.93
N ALA A 181 2.93 -31.76 -16.24
CA ALA A 181 3.51 -32.87 -15.49
C ALA A 181 3.75 -32.51 -14.02
N ASP A 182 4.27 -31.33 -13.76
CA ASP A 182 4.49 -30.83 -12.40
C ASP A 182 3.20 -30.67 -11.61
N VAL A 183 2.18 -30.04 -12.21
CA VAL A 183 0.87 -29.87 -11.56
C VAL A 183 0.25 -31.23 -11.23
N MET A 184 0.31 -32.20 -12.14
CA MET A 184 -0.18 -33.57 -11.88
C MET A 184 0.55 -34.24 -10.70
N ARG A 185 1.84 -33.99 -10.55
CA ARG A 185 2.65 -34.50 -9.44
C ARG A 185 2.29 -33.82 -8.11
N VAL A 186 2.19 -32.50 -8.12
CA VAL A 186 2.00 -31.69 -6.91
C VAL A 186 0.56 -31.75 -6.39
N THR A 187 -0.43 -31.86 -7.28
CA THR A 187 -1.87 -31.93 -6.89
C THR A 187 -2.26 -33.24 -6.20
N LYS A 188 -1.38 -34.26 -6.21
CA LYS A 188 -1.54 -35.43 -5.32
C LYS A 188 -1.54 -35.05 -3.84
N LYS A 189 -0.98 -33.89 -3.51
CA LYS A 189 -0.83 -33.41 -2.14
C LYS A 189 -1.47 -32.06 -1.89
N TYR A 190 -1.21 -31.10 -2.76
CA TYR A 190 -1.72 -29.74 -2.61
C TYR A 190 -2.94 -29.50 -3.50
N ARG A 191 -3.98 -28.95 -2.94
CA ARG A 191 -5.19 -28.62 -3.70
C ARG A 191 -4.91 -27.50 -4.68
N MET A 192 -5.47 -27.60 -5.88
CA MET A 192 -5.55 -26.52 -6.85
C MET A 192 -7.00 -26.08 -7.00
N ARG A 193 -7.23 -24.80 -7.11
CA ARG A 193 -8.52 -24.20 -7.49
C ARG A 193 -8.25 -22.82 -8.07
N LEU A 194 -8.81 -22.56 -9.25
CA LEU A 194 -8.88 -21.25 -9.86
C LEU A 194 -10.31 -20.99 -10.30
N THR A 195 -10.79 -19.76 -10.13
CA THR A 195 -12.02 -19.36 -10.84
C THR A 195 -11.72 -19.18 -12.32
N PRO A 196 -12.69 -19.37 -13.22
CA PRO A 196 -12.53 -19.09 -14.65
C PRO A 196 -12.05 -17.65 -14.91
N TYR A 197 -12.56 -16.69 -14.14
CA TYR A 197 -12.11 -15.29 -14.21
C TYR A 197 -10.61 -15.16 -13.87
N TYR A 198 -10.16 -15.73 -12.76
CA TYR A 198 -8.75 -15.58 -12.35
C TYR A 198 -7.80 -16.31 -13.32
N ALA A 199 -8.22 -17.47 -13.82
CA ALA A 199 -7.50 -18.20 -14.84
C ALA A 199 -7.31 -17.38 -16.12
N SER A 200 -8.28 -16.52 -16.49
CA SER A 200 -8.16 -15.67 -17.67
C SER A 200 -7.07 -14.60 -17.58
N LEU A 201 -6.57 -14.31 -16.37
CA LEU A 201 -5.49 -13.35 -16.17
C LEU A 201 -4.11 -13.92 -16.53
N ILE A 202 -3.97 -15.25 -16.62
CA ILE A 202 -2.71 -15.90 -16.97
C ILE A 202 -2.39 -15.66 -18.45
N GLN A 203 -1.16 -15.21 -18.74
CA GLN A 203 -0.71 -14.98 -20.10
C GLN A 203 -0.36 -16.33 -20.78
N PRO A 204 -0.99 -16.68 -21.92
CA PRO A 204 -0.74 -17.95 -22.59
C PRO A 204 0.72 -18.10 -23.02
N GLY A 205 1.32 -19.27 -22.78
CA GLY A 205 2.70 -19.60 -23.18
C GLY A 205 3.81 -18.91 -22.36
N VAL A 206 3.46 -18.08 -21.37
CA VAL A 206 4.45 -17.41 -20.50
C VAL A 206 4.72 -18.26 -19.26
N VAL A 207 5.87 -18.94 -19.24
CA VAL A 207 6.25 -19.86 -18.14
C VAL A 207 6.35 -19.15 -16.78
N ASN A 208 6.90 -17.95 -16.76
CA ASN A 208 7.11 -17.15 -15.55
C ASN A 208 6.01 -16.09 -15.36
N ASP A 209 4.79 -16.37 -15.85
CA ASP A 209 3.66 -15.49 -15.62
C ASP A 209 3.38 -15.34 -14.12
N PRO A 210 3.34 -14.12 -13.55
CA PRO A 210 3.21 -13.91 -12.11
C PRO A 210 1.86 -14.38 -11.55
N VAL A 211 0.79 -14.44 -12.37
CA VAL A 211 -0.51 -14.99 -11.97
C VAL A 211 -0.45 -16.52 -11.96
N LEU A 212 0.19 -17.12 -12.97
CA LEU A 212 0.44 -18.56 -13.01
C LEU A 212 1.20 -19.03 -11.77
N LEU A 213 2.37 -18.43 -11.50
CA LEU A 213 3.28 -18.84 -10.42
C LEU A 213 2.63 -18.80 -9.03
N GLN A 214 1.73 -17.86 -8.78
CA GLN A 214 1.09 -17.71 -7.47
C GLN A 214 -0.21 -18.51 -7.30
N SER A 215 -0.70 -19.16 -8.36
CA SER A 215 -2.02 -19.85 -8.36
C SER A 215 -2.01 -21.28 -8.88
N VAL A 216 -1.02 -21.63 -9.68
CA VAL A 216 -0.86 -22.98 -10.23
C VAL A 216 0.33 -23.66 -9.55
N PRO A 217 0.14 -24.84 -8.94
CA PRO A 217 1.23 -25.55 -8.26
C PRO A 217 2.39 -25.85 -9.19
N THR A 218 3.63 -25.68 -8.71
CA THR A 218 4.87 -25.97 -9.44
C THR A 218 5.64 -27.09 -8.78
N GLY A 219 6.53 -27.77 -9.54
CA GLY A 219 7.35 -28.88 -9.06
C GLY A 219 8.19 -28.56 -7.85
N GLU A 220 8.70 -27.33 -7.77
CA GLU A 220 9.50 -26.85 -6.66
C GLU A 220 8.77 -26.92 -5.30
N MET A 221 7.43 -26.91 -5.29
CA MET A 221 6.66 -27.05 -4.04
C MET A 221 6.91 -28.39 -3.34
N VAL A 222 7.37 -29.40 -4.04
CA VAL A 222 7.64 -30.74 -3.51
C VAL A 222 9.09 -31.20 -3.64
N ASP A 223 9.90 -30.57 -4.50
CA ASP A 223 11.26 -30.99 -4.79
C ASP A 223 12.23 -30.77 -3.61
N THR A 224 12.07 -29.64 -2.90
CA THR A 224 12.98 -29.27 -1.81
C THR A 224 12.63 -29.90 -0.46
N VAL A 225 11.41 -30.39 -0.26
CA VAL A 225 10.90 -30.74 1.08
C VAL A 225 10.19 -32.09 1.16
N GLY A 226 10.21 -32.84 0.09
CA GLY A 226 9.41 -34.05 0.05
C GLY A 226 7.91 -33.76 0.27
N LEU A 227 7.19 -34.81 0.64
CA LEU A 227 5.73 -34.71 0.74
C LEU A 227 5.21 -34.48 2.17
N GLU A 228 6.03 -34.09 3.11
CA GLU A 228 5.56 -33.79 4.47
C GLU A 228 4.95 -32.38 4.57
N LEU A 229 3.76 -32.28 5.14
CA LEU A 229 3.20 -30.98 5.47
C LEU A 229 4.03 -30.36 6.60
N PRO A 230 4.37 -29.08 6.51
CA PRO A 230 5.02 -28.41 7.62
C PRO A 230 4.16 -28.59 8.88
N PRO A 231 4.79 -28.75 10.04
CA PRO A 231 4.04 -28.76 11.29
C PRO A 231 3.21 -27.48 11.37
N VAL A 232 1.99 -27.59 11.87
CA VAL A 232 1.18 -26.42 12.20
C VAL A 232 2.05 -25.51 13.05
N ALA A 233 2.31 -24.30 12.57
CA ALA A 233 3.03 -23.32 13.39
C ALA A 233 2.34 -23.25 14.75
N SER A 234 3.14 -23.16 15.83
CA SER A 234 2.70 -23.15 17.23
C SER A 234 1.28 -22.62 17.39
N ASP A 235 0.39 -23.45 17.91
CA ASP A 235 -1.03 -23.12 18.03
C ASP A 235 -1.18 -21.92 18.98
N HIS A 236 -1.58 -20.79 18.44
CA HIS A 236 -1.89 -19.58 19.17
C HIS A 236 -3.42 -19.42 19.35
N SER A 237 -4.13 -20.53 19.45
CA SER A 237 -5.58 -20.60 19.52
C SER A 237 -6.06 -20.73 20.97
N PRO A 238 -6.32 -19.63 21.69
CA PRO A 238 -6.84 -19.68 23.07
C PRO A 238 -8.31 -20.15 23.12
N ALA A 239 -9.02 -20.10 22.00
CA ALA A 239 -10.37 -20.60 21.81
C ALA A 239 -10.55 -21.10 20.38
N ARG A 240 -11.61 -21.89 20.15
CA ARG A 240 -11.94 -22.41 18.82
C ARG A 240 -12.09 -21.26 17.79
N LEU A 241 -11.50 -21.40 16.64
CA LEU A 241 -11.45 -20.44 15.52
C LEU A 241 -10.65 -19.15 15.82
N ILE A 242 -10.09 -18.99 17.01
CA ILE A 242 -9.30 -17.80 17.35
C ILE A 242 -7.81 -18.07 17.14
N ASP A 243 -7.11 -17.11 16.51
CA ASP A 243 -5.65 -16.96 16.59
C ASP A 243 -5.33 -15.62 17.25
N GLN A 244 -4.57 -15.62 18.35
CA GLN A 244 -4.17 -14.41 19.06
C GLN A 244 -2.67 -14.32 19.24
N PHE A 245 -2.04 -13.39 18.50
CA PHE A 245 -0.60 -13.09 18.57
C PHE A 245 -0.30 -11.82 19.37
N TYR A 246 -1.31 -10.96 19.55
CA TYR A 246 -1.18 -9.68 20.24
C TYR A 246 -2.29 -9.53 21.28
N PRO A 247 -2.02 -8.87 22.43
CA PRO A 247 -3.02 -8.72 23.49
C PRO A 247 -4.32 -8.07 23.04
N ARG A 248 -4.26 -7.15 22.07
CA ARG A 248 -5.41 -6.35 21.63
C ARG A 248 -5.98 -6.75 20.29
N VAL A 249 -5.44 -7.79 19.64
CA VAL A 249 -5.78 -8.17 18.27
C VAL A 249 -5.97 -9.67 18.17
N VAL A 250 -7.10 -10.09 17.63
CA VAL A 250 -7.37 -11.50 17.31
C VAL A 250 -7.71 -11.68 15.84
N ALA A 251 -7.42 -12.87 15.31
CA ALA A 251 -7.94 -13.34 14.04
C ALA A 251 -8.99 -14.43 14.31
N VAL A 252 -10.13 -14.35 13.62
CA VAL A 252 -11.18 -15.37 13.63
C VAL A 252 -11.14 -16.13 12.31
N LYS A 253 -10.85 -17.43 12.39
CA LYS A 253 -10.79 -18.35 11.24
C LYS A 253 -12.20 -18.82 10.86
N VAL A 254 -12.91 -18.05 10.04
CA VAL A 254 -14.34 -18.30 9.77
C VAL A 254 -14.62 -19.38 8.74
N THR A 255 -13.63 -19.74 7.92
CA THR A 255 -13.75 -20.79 6.90
C THR A 255 -12.36 -21.25 6.47
N ASN A 256 -12.25 -22.42 5.83
CA ASN A 256 -11.04 -22.83 5.11
C ASN A 256 -11.22 -22.80 3.58
N ILE A 257 -12.31 -22.20 3.11
CA ILE A 257 -12.66 -22.15 1.69
C ILE A 257 -12.09 -20.86 1.09
N CYS A 258 -11.47 -20.98 -0.10
CA CYS A 258 -11.02 -19.87 -0.93
C CYS A 258 -11.55 -20.04 -2.35
N ALA A 259 -11.72 -18.91 -3.05
CA ALA A 259 -12.04 -18.92 -4.47
C ALA A 259 -10.86 -19.40 -5.32
N MET A 260 -9.62 -19.17 -4.83
CA MET A 260 -8.38 -19.64 -5.43
C MET A 260 -7.39 -20.05 -4.32
N TYR A 261 -6.67 -21.17 -4.51
CA TYR A 261 -5.64 -21.61 -3.58
C TYR A 261 -4.27 -21.11 -4.01
N CYS A 262 -3.70 -20.21 -3.18
CA CYS A 262 -2.38 -19.64 -3.41
C CYS A 262 -1.28 -20.68 -3.21
N THR A 263 -0.30 -20.73 -4.09
CA THR A 263 0.92 -21.57 -3.96
C THR A 263 1.76 -21.19 -2.73
N HIS A 264 1.71 -19.91 -2.34
CA HIS A 264 2.42 -19.31 -1.20
C HIS A 264 1.54 -19.18 0.07
N CYS A 265 0.52 -20.02 0.25
CA CYS A 265 -0.44 -19.88 1.35
C CYS A 265 0.20 -20.12 2.72
N LEU A 266 0.24 -19.09 3.58
CA LEU A 266 0.71 -19.19 4.97
C LEU A 266 -0.14 -20.17 5.82
N ARG A 267 -1.41 -20.35 5.44
CA ARG A 267 -2.38 -21.19 6.16
C ARG A 267 -2.68 -22.50 5.44
N ILE A 268 -1.72 -23.03 4.69
CA ILE A 268 -1.95 -24.24 3.88
C ILE A 268 -2.41 -25.42 4.73
N ALA A 269 -1.91 -25.55 5.97
CA ALA A 269 -2.36 -26.57 6.90
C ALA A 269 -3.84 -26.39 7.34
N HIS A 270 -4.31 -25.13 7.45
CA HIS A 270 -5.71 -24.82 7.75
C HIS A 270 -6.62 -25.07 6.54
N ILE A 271 -6.16 -24.78 5.33
CA ILE A 271 -6.89 -25.09 4.07
C ILE A 271 -7.16 -26.60 3.98
N GLY A 272 -6.16 -27.42 4.30
CA GLY A 272 -6.32 -28.88 4.35
C GLY A 272 -6.71 -29.50 3.02
N SER A 273 -7.31 -30.71 3.09
CA SER A 273 -7.66 -31.51 1.92
C SER A 273 -9.13 -31.39 1.46
N ALA A 274 -9.99 -30.77 2.27
CA ALA A 274 -11.43 -30.63 1.96
C ALA A 274 -11.98 -29.31 2.48
N ASP A 275 -13.01 -28.80 1.80
CA ASP A 275 -13.76 -27.62 2.24
C ASP A 275 -14.52 -27.93 3.53
N ARG A 276 -14.47 -26.99 4.48
CA ARG A 276 -15.14 -27.11 5.78
C ARG A 276 -15.93 -25.85 6.09
N THR A 277 -17.17 -26.04 6.49
CA THR A 277 -18.00 -25.03 7.12
C THR A 277 -18.00 -25.22 8.63
N PHE A 278 -18.04 -24.12 9.37
CA PHE A 278 -18.13 -24.18 10.82
C PHE A 278 -19.56 -23.98 11.29
N SER A 279 -19.91 -24.61 12.41
CA SER A 279 -21.23 -24.47 13.01
C SER A 279 -21.41 -23.09 13.65
N LYS A 280 -22.65 -22.65 13.78
CA LYS A 280 -22.98 -21.41 14.48
C LYS A 280 -22.47 -21.43 15.95
N ALA A 281 -22.45 -22.62 16.58
CA ALA A 281 -21.90 -22.79 17.93
C ALA A 281 -20.39 -22.51 17.98
N ALA A 282 -19.62 -22.91 16.93
CA ALA A 282 -18.20 -22.61 16.88
C ALA A 282 -17.92 -21.11 16.71
N TYR A 283 -18.74 -20.41 15.96
CA TYR A 283 -18.65 -18.93 15.88
C TYR A 283 -19.03 -18.27 17.20
N GLN A 284 -20.06 -18.80 17.89
CA GLN A 284 -20.49 -18.27 19.18
C GLN A 284 -19.37 -18.41 20.24
N GLU A 285 -18.69 -19.55 20.30
CA GLU A 285 -17.53 -19.76 21.18
C GLU A 285 -16.43 -18.70 20.94
N ALA A 286 -16.12 -18.40 19.67
CA ALA A 286 -15.15 -17.36 19.32
C ALA A 286 -15.64 -15.96 19.76
N LEU A 287 -16.92 -15.65 19.58
CA LEU A 287 -17.53 -14.39 19.98
C LEU A 287 -17.55 -14.24 21.51
N ASP A 288 -17.85 -15.33 22.24
CA ASP A 288 -17.84 -15.35 23.71
C ASP A 288 -16.43 -15.11 24.25
N TYR A 289 -15.40 -15.70 23.62
CA TYR A 289 -14.00 -15.41 23.93
C TYR A 289 -13.68 -13.93 23.74
N ILE A 290 -14.08 -13.33 22.62
CA ILE A 290 -13.85 -11.91 22.34
C ILE A 290 -14.58 -11.05 23.36
N ALA A 291 -15.86 -11.33 23.62
CA ALA A 291 -16.68 -10.56 24.56
C ALA A 291 -16.16 -10.64 26.01
N GLY A 292 -15.62 -11.79 26.40
CA GLY A 292 -15.02 -12.00 27.73
C GLY A 292 -13.63 -11.37 27.92
N ASN A 293 -13.02 -10.80 26.86
CA ASN A 293 -11.67 -10.22 26.93
C ASN A 293 -11.68 -8.74 26.49
N GLU A 294 -11.99 -7.85 27.41
CA GLU A 294 -12.17 -6.40 27.16
C GLU A 294 -10.95 -5.70 26.55
N GLN A 295 -9.75 -6.27 26.68
CA GLN A 295 -8.55 -5.76 26.03
C GLN A 295 -8.55 -5.92 24.51
N ILE A 296 -9.33 -6.84 23.95
CA ILE A 296 -9.43 -7.07 22.50
C ILE A 296 -10.22 -5.94 21.87
N ARG A 297 -9.59 -5.19 20.99
CA ARG A 297 -10.23 -4.07 20.28
C ARG A 297 -10.30 -4.24 18.76
N ASP A 298 -9.50 -5.14 18.21
CA ASP A 298 -9.31 -5.31 16.75
C ASP A 298 -9.51 -6.78 16.38
N VAL A 299 -10.49 -7.05 15.52
CA VAL A 299 -10.85 -8.39 15.09
C VAL A 299 -10.63 -8.53 13.59
N LEU A 300 -9.76 -9.46 13.19
CA LEU A 300 -9.53 -9.84 11.79
C LEU A 300 -10.35 -11.08 11.45
N ILE A 301 -11.37 -10.95 10.65
CA ILE A 301 -12.16 -12.05 10.08
C ILE A 301 -11.39 -12.60 8.87
N THR A 302 -11.00 -13.88 8.92
CA THR A 302 -10.10 -14.49 7.95
C THR A 302 -10.26 -16.03 7.94
N GLY A 303 -9.21 -16.78 7.64
CA GLY A 303 -9.20 -18.25 7.61
C GLY A 303 -8.79 -18.73 6.23
N GLY A 304 -9.74 -19.20 5.41
CA GLY A 304 -9.63 -19.19 3.96
C GLY A 304 -9.82 -17.76 3.48
N ASP A 305 -10.98 -17.45 2.92
CA ASP A 305 -11.30 -16.08 2.51
C ASP A 305 -12.62 -15.63 3.14
N ALA A 306 -12.63 -14.48 3.78
CA ALA A 306 -13.78 -13.98 4.51
C ALA A 306 -15.01 -13.73 3.61
N PHE A 307 -14.81 -13.36 2.34
CA PHE A 307 -15.89 -13.11 1.40
C PHE A 307 -16.50 -14.40 0.81
N MET A 308 -15.91 -15.57 1.13
CA MET A 308 -16.53 -16.87 0.82
C MET A 308 -17.67 -17.22 1.77
N LEU A 309 -17.86 -16.49 2.86
CA LEU A 309 -19.02 -16.68 3.71
C LEU A 309 -20.32 -16.28 3.01
N PRO A 310 -21.43 -17.03 3.22
CA PRO A 310 -22.75 -16.57 2.81
C PRO A 310 -23.10 -15.23 3.46
N ASN A 311 -23.79 -14.35 2.73
CA ASN A 311 -24.17 -13.00 3.18
C ASN A 311 -24.87 -13.02 4.54
N ALA A 312 -25.82 -13.93 4.76
CA ALA A 312 -26.52 -14.08 6.03
C ALA A 312 -25.58 -14.40 7.21
N THR A 313 -24.55 -15.22 6.99
CA THR A 313 -23.55 -15.57 8.02
C THR A 313 -22.63 -14.38 8.29
N LEU A 314 -22.17 -13.71 7.25
CA LEU A 314 -21.30 -12.54 7.37
C LEU A 314 -22.04 -11.39 8.10
N LYS A 315 -23.27 -11.09 7.72
CA LYS A 315 -24.12 -10.08 8.37
C LYS A 315 -24.32 -10.40 9.86
N TRP A 316 -24.67 -11.64 10.16
CA TRP A 316 -24.83 -12.07 11.55
C TRP A 316 -23.55 -11.93 12.36
N LEU A 317 -22.39 -12.36 11.82
CA LEU A 317 -21.09 -12.29 12.51
C LEU A 317 -20.65 -10.85 12.76
N LEU A 318 -20.78 -9.98 11.75
CA LEU A 318 -20.47 -8.55 11.89
C LEU A 318 -21.38 -7.89 12.92
N GLY A 319 -22.70 -8.15 12.86
CA GLY A 319 -23.65 -7.61 13.83
C GLY A 319 -23.33 -8.04 15.27
N LYS A 320 -22.91 -9.30 15.49
CA LYS A 320 -22.47 -9.76 16.80
C LYS A 320 -21.20 -9.06 17.30
N LEU A 321 -20.23 -8.81 16.41
CA LEU A 321 -19.02 -8.04 16.75
C LEU A 321 -19.35 -6.57 17.02
N ASP A 322 -20.31 -6.01 16.32
CA ASP A 322 -20.81 -4.64 16.53
C ASP A 322 -21.51 -4.45 17.88
N ASP A 323 -22.07 -5.53 18.43
CA ASP A 323 -22.70 -5.53 19.76
C ASP A 323 -21.67 -5.60 20.90
N ILE A 324 -20.41 -5.94 20.64
CA ILE A 324 -19.34 -6.02 21.64
C ILE A 324 -18.67 -4.64 21.79
N GLY A 325 -19.03 -3.91 22.84
CA GLY A 325 -18.69 -2.49 23.03
C GLY A 325 -17.20 -2.13 23.02
N HIS A 326 -16.29 -3.05 23.31
CA HIS A 326 -14.83 -2.82 23.28
C HIS A 326 -14.18 -3.17 21.93
N VAL A 327 -14.88 -3.83 21.01
CA VAL A 327 -14.41 -4.05 19.64
C VAL A 327 -14.54 -2.74 18.86
N ARG A 328 -13.41 -2.12 18.52
CA ARG A 328 -13.33 -0.81 17.87
C ARG A 328 -12.91 -0.87 16.40
N MET A 329 -12.50 -2.05 15.92
CA MET A 329 -12.02 -2.23 14.56
C MET A 329 -12.35 -3.64 14.08
N LYS A 330 -12.98 -3.73 12.94
CA LYS A 330 -13.22 -4.99 12.22
C LYS A 330 -12.44 -4.98 10.92
N ARG A 331 -11.77 -6.07 10.61
CA ARG A 331 -11.03 -6.26 9.37
C ARG A 331 -11.46 -7.54 8.69
N LEU A 332 -11.67 -7.50 7.39
CA LEU A 332 -11.99 -8.68 6.58
C LEU A 332 -10.80 -8.98 5.67
N GLY A 333 -10.20 -10.15 5.84
CA GLY A 333 -9.10 -10.64 5.03
C GLY A 333 -9.65 -11.37 3.80
N THR A 334 -9.47 -10.82 2.60
CA THR A 334 -10.02 -11.38 1.37
C THR A 334 -9.15 -11.11 0.15
N ARG A 335 -9.09 -12.08 -0.75
CA ARG A 335 -8.54 -11.96 -2.11
C ARG A 335 -9.62 -11.99 -3.19
N VAL A 336 -10.86 -12.21 -2.79
CA VAL A 336 -12.01 -12.33 -3.69
C VAL A 336 -12.16 -11.18 -4.68
N PRO A 337 -11.91 -9.89 -4.33
CA PRO A 337 -12.03 -8.82 -5.31
C PRO A 337 -11.10 -8.93 -6.52
N VAL A 338 -10.00 -9.71 -6.43
CA VAL A 338 -9.12 -10.03 -7.58
C VAL A 338 -9.33 -11.43 -8.12
N THR A 339 -9.77 -12.39 -7.30
CA THR A 339 -9.91 -13.79 -7.73
C THR A 339 -11.29 -14.10 -8.30
N THR A 340 -12.33 -13.40 -7.86
CA THR A 340 -13.70 -13.48 -8.37
C THR A 340 -14.49 -12.21 -8.02
N PRO A 341 -14.23 -11.09 -8.72
CA PRO A 341 -14.86 -9.80 -8.43
C PRO A 341 -16.39 -9.82 -8.52
N GLN A 342 -16.97 -10.80 -9.20
CA GLN A 342 -18.42 -11.03 -9.28
C GLN A 342 -19.09 -11.25 -7.91
N ARG A 343 -18.31 -11.55 -6.86
CA ARG A 343 -18.79 -11.65 -5.48
C ARG A 343 -19.11 -10.30 -4.86
N VAL A 344 -18.59 -9.22 -5.41
CA VAL A 344 -18.80 -7.87 -4.88
C VAL A 344 -20.13 -7.34 -5.42
N ASP A 345 -21.22 -7.93 -4.93
CA ASP A 345 -22.59 -7.53 -5.21
C ASP A 345 -23.10 -6.46 -4.22
N ASP A 346 -24.27 -5.89 -4.49
CA ASP A 346 -24.84 -4.82 -3.67
C ASP A 346 -25.18 -5.30 -2.26
N GLU A 347 -25.67 -6.55 -2.10
CA GLU A 347 -25.98 -7.12 -0.79
C GLU A 347 -24.73 -7.22 0.11
N LEU A 348 -23.59 -7.68 -0.43
CA LEU A 348 -22.33 -7.69 0.29
C LEU A 348 -21.91 -6.26 0.69
N LEU A 349 -22.02 -5.32 -0.23
CA LEU A 349 -21.65 -3.92 0.01
C LEU A 349 -22.50 -3.28 1.10
N ASP A 350 -23.82 -3.53 1.10
CA ASP A 350 -24.74 -3.03 2.13
C ASP A 350 -24.42 -3.62 3.51
N ILE A 351 -24.05 -4.91 3.59
CA ILE A 351 -23.59 -5.55 4.83
C ILE A 351 -22.32 -4.87 5.39
N LEU A 352 -21.38 -4.56 4.50
CA LEU A 352 -20.15 -3.89 4.90
C LEU A 352 -20.41 -2.46 5.39
N GLU A 353 -21.27 -1.72 4.69
CA GLU A 353 -21.65 -0.35 5.04
C GLU A 353 -22.40 -0.30 6.37
N GLU A 354 -23.43 -1.14 6.56
CA GLU A 354 -24.19 -1.24 7.81
C GLU A 354 -23.27 -1.46 9.02
N SER A 355 -22.29 -2.35 8.88
CA SER A 355 -21.31 -2.58 9.94
C SER A 355 -20.32 -1.42 10.09
N ASN A 356 -19.93 -0.75 8.98
CA ASN A 356 -19.00 0.38 9.01
C ASN A 356 -19.63 1.63 9.64
N GLU A 357 -20.93 1.82 9.54
CA GLU A 357 -21.67 2.89 10.24
C GLU A 357 -21.66 2.69 11.76
N ARG A 358 -21.70 1.44 12.23
CA ARG A 358 -21.62 1.11 13.67
C ARG A 358 -20.20 1.16 14.24
N GLY A 359 -19.19 1.00 13.39
CA GLY A 359 -17.78 1.09 13.76
C GLY A 359 -16.86 0.71 12.61
N PRO A 360 -15.63 1.24 12.55
CA PRO A 360 -14.75 1.12 11.40
C PRO A 360 -14.58 -0.30 10.88
N VAL A 361 -14.84 -0.50 9.59
CA VAL A 361 -14.55 -1.72 8.85
C VAL A 361 -13.40 -1.46 7.88
N ARG A 362 -12.44 -2.37 7.80
CA ARG A 362 -11.38 -2.37 6.79
C ARG A 362 -11.39 -3.67 6.01
N VAL A 363 -11.25 -3.58 4.70
CA VAL A 363 -10.94 -4.73 3.87
C VAL A 363 -9.43 -4.82 3.71
N VAL A 364 -8.88 -6.00 3.97
CA VAL A 364 -7.46 -6.28 3.85
C VAL A 364 -7.30 -7.32 2.75
N THR A 365 -6.74 -6.89 1.62
CA THR A 365 -6.57 -7.74 0.45
C THR A 365 -5.12 -8.18 0.27
N GLN A 366 -4.88 -9.09 -0.67
CA GLN A 366 -3.54 -9.48 -1.10
C GLN A 366 -3.48 -9.45 -2.63
N ILE A 367 -2.75 -8.49 -3.16
CA ILE A 367 -2.44 -8.29 -4.57
C ILE A 367 -0.92 -8.30 -4.67
N ASN A 368 -0.37 -9.17 -5.49
CA ASN A 368 1.08 -9.36 -5.59
C ASN A 368 1.66 -8.91 -6.94
N THR A 369 0.84 -8.70 -7.95
CA THR A 369 1.26 -8.17 -9.25
C THR A 369 0.24 -7.19 -9.80
N ALA A 370 0.70 -6.20 -10.56
CA ALA A 370 -0.16 -5.24 -11.26
C ALA A 370 -1.16 -5.93 -12.22
N GLN A 371 -0.78 -7.09 -12.77
CA GLN A 371 -1.61 -7.91 -13.65
C GLN A 371 -2.95 -8.34 -13.02
N GLU A 372 -3.05 -8.41 -11.69
CA GLU A 372 -4.30 -8.71 -10.98
C GLU A 372 -5.32 -7.56 -11.00
N ILE A 373 -4.88 -6.36 -11.38
CA ILE A 373 -5.76 -5.18 -11.47
C ILE A 373 -6.26 -5.02 -12.90
N THR A 374 -7.50 -5.44 -13.10
CA THR A 374 -8.26 -5.31 -14.35
C THR A 374 -9.32 -4.22 -14.21
N PRO A 375 -10.00 -3.81 -15.29
CA PRO A 375 -11.17 -2.93 -15.16
C PRO A 375 -12.23 -3.45 -14.20
N VAL A 376 -12.44 -4.78 -14.14
CA VAL A 376 -13.45 -5.42 -13.28
C VAL A 376 -13.04 -5.43 -11.81
N SER A 377 -11.81 -5.84 -11.49
CA SER A 377 -11.32 -5.82 -10.12
C SER A 377 -11.15 -4.41 -9.58
N ARG A 378 -10.74 -3.46 -10.43
CA ARG A 378 -10.68 -2.02 -10.10
C ARG A 378 -12.06 -1.47 -9.72
N ASP A 379 -13.12 -1.80 -10.48
CA ASP A 379 -14.48 -1.40 -10.14
C ASP A 379 -14.94 -2.03 -8.82
N ALA A 380 -14.66 -3.32 -8.61
CA ALA A 380 -14.97 -3.99 -7.35
C ALA A 380 -14.32 -3.26 -6.14
N PHE A 381 -13.04 -2.93 -6.22
CA PHE A 381 -12.36 -2.17 -5.17
C PHE A 381 -12.90 -0.76 -5.00
N LYS A 382 -13.23 -0.06 -6.10
CA LYS A 382 -13.88 1.25 -6.05
C LYS A 382 -15.22 1.21 -5.32
N ARG A 383 -16.03 0.17 -5.56
CA ARG A 383 -17.31 -0.01 -4.87
C ARG A 383 -17.12 -0.31 -3.39
N ILE A 384 -16.17 -1.18 -3.03
CA ILE A 384 -15.84 -1.49 -1.63
C ILE A 384 -15.30 -0.24 -0.92
N SER A 385 -14.39 0.52 -1.53
CA SER A 385 -13.75 1.69 -0.90
C SER A 385 -14.72 2.79 -0.52
N ARG A 386 -15.90 2.82 -1.14
CA ARG A 386 -16.98 3.77 -0.82
C ARG A 386 -17.84 3.35 0.38
N ARG A 387 -17.74 2.09 0.81
CA ARG A 387 -18.60 1.49 1.85
C ARG A 387 -17.85 1.19 3.15
N VAL A 388 -16.51 1.18 3.10
CA VAL A 388 -15.67 0.85 4.25
C VAL A 388 -14.66 1.95 4.53
N MET A 389 -14.10 1.96 5.72
CA MET A 389 -13.11 2.95 6.14
C MET A 389 -11.84 2.94 5.25
N ALA A 390 -11.38 1.76 4.83
CA ALA A 390 -10.21 1.63 3.97
C ALA A 390 -10.09 0.24 3.35
N VAL A 391 -9.46 0.19 2.16
CA VAL A 391 -8.98 -1.05 1.53
C VAL A 391 -7.46 -1.04 1.55
N LEU A 392 -6.85 -2.08 2.15
CA LEU A 392 -5.43 -2.15 2.42
C LEU A 392 -4.81 -3.38 1.75
N ASN A 393 -3.68 -3.23 1.06
CA ASN A 393 -2.96 -4.35 0.47
C ASN A 393 -1.88 -4.91 1.39
N GLN A 394 -1.79 -6.24 1.48
CA GLN A 394 -0.72 -6.98 2.16
C GLN A 394 -0.04 -7.91 1.14
N ALA A 395 0.83 -7.37 0.32
CA ALA A 395 1.60 -8.16 -0.64
C ALA A 395 2.62 -9.09 0.07
N VAL A 396 2.99 -10.16 -0.60
CA VAL A 396 4.12 -11.00 -0.25
C VAL A 396 5.21 -10.80 -1.31
N LEU A 397 6.43 -10.55 -0.89
CA LEU A 397 7.58 -10.43 -1.79
C LEU A 397 8.00 -11.83 -2.23
N MET A 398 7.90 -12.11 -3.51
CA MET A 398 8.11 -13.44 -4.07
C MET A 398 8.98 -13.38 -5.34
N ARG A 399 9.95 -14.27 -5.41
CA ARG A 399 10.83 -14.44 -6.57
C ARG A 399 10.02 -14.75 -7.83
N GLY A 400 10.37 -14.09 -8.92
CA GLY A 400 9.69 -14.23 -10.22
C GLY A 400 8.37 -13.47 -10.35
N ILE A 401 7.76 -13.01 -9.23
CA ILE A 401 6.45 -12.35 -9.23
C ILE A 401 6.60 -10.83 -9.10
N ASN A 402 7.23 -10.36 -8.02
CA ASN A 402 7.35 -8.93 -7.71
C ASN A 402 8.72 -8.56 -7.12
N ASP A 403 9.75 -9.33 -7.41
CA ASP A 403 11.10 -9.26 -6.84
C ASP A 403 12.05 -8.31 -7.58
N SER A 404 11.52 -7.34 -8.31
CA SER A 404 12.30 -6.23 -8.88
C SER A 404 11.69 -4.89 -8.47
N LYS A 405 12.52 -3.83 -8.55
CA LYS A 405 12.09 -2.46 -8.27
C LYS A 405 10.95 -2.04 -9.19
N VAL A 406 11.07 -2.33 -10.49
CA VAL A 406 10.03 -2.00 -11.49
C VAL A 406 8.71 -2.69 -11.15
N LYS A 407 8.73 -3.99 -10.89
CA LYS A 407 7.51 -4.77 -10.60
C LYS A 407 6.82 -4.30 -9.31
N MET A 408 7.58 -4.10 -8.22
CA MET A 408 7.02 -3.67 -6.95
C MET A 408 6.50 -2.23 -7.00
N TRP A 409 7.21 -1.34 -7.67
CA TRP A 409 6.79 0.04 -7.84
C TRP A 409 5.51 0.12 -8.67
N LYS A 410 5.48 -0.54 -9.84
CA LYS A 410 4.28 -0.62 -10.68
C LYS A 410 3.07 -1.20 -9.92
N LEU A 411 3.28 -2.25 -9.13
CA LEU A 411 2.24 -2.79 -8.26
C LEU A 411 1.68 -1.72 -7.31
N CYS A 412 2.55 -0.98 -6.62
CA CYS A 412 2.13 0.01 -5.62
C CYS A 412 1.35 1.17 -6.25
N GLU A 413 1.78 1.68 -7.41
CA GLU A 413 1.04 2.72 -8.14
C GLU A 413 -0.30 2.20 -8.66
N THR A 414 -0.30 1.03 -9.32
CA THR A 414 -1.51 0.43 -9.90
C THR A 414 -2.60 0.15 -8.86
N ILE A 415 -2.24 -0.38 -7.69
CA ILE A 415 -3.23 -0.64 -6.65
C ILE A 415 -3.74 0.65 -6.00
N GLN A 416 -2.90 1.69 -5.89
CA GLN A 416 -3.34 3.00 -5.40
C GLN A 416 -4.39 3.61 -6.35
N GLU A 417 -4.16 3.54 -7.65
CA GLU A 417 -5.13 3.93 -8.69
C GLU A 417 -6.41 3.08 -8.68
N ALA A 418 -6.33 1.87 -8.13
CA ALA A 418 -7.46 0.96 -7.93
C ALA A 418 -8.13 1.12 -6.55
N TYR A 419 -7.96 2.25 -5.86
CA TYR A 419 -8.56 2.54 -4.55
C TYR A 419 -8.08 1.63 -3.41
N VAL A 420 -6.91 1.01 -3.56
CA VAL A 420 -6.29 0.13 -2.56
C VAL A 420 -4.98 0.76 -2.09
N ARG A 421 -4.84 0.96 -0.79
CA ARG A 421 -3.62 1.52 -0.22
C ARG A 421 -2.56 0.43 -0.03
N PRO A 422 -1.32 0.59 -0.56
CA PRO A 422 -0.18 -0.23 -0.15
C PRO A 422 0.00 -0.15 1.38
N TYR A 423 0.08 -1.31 2.04
CA TYR A 423 0.14 -1.34 3.50
C TYR A 423 1.34 -2.12 4.01
N TYR A 424 1.42 -3.40 3.67
CA TYR A 424 2.57 -4.25 3.98
C TYR A 424 3.09 -4.95 2.73
N VAL A 425 4.41 -5.15 2.70
CA VAL A 425 5.07 -6.21 1.93
C VAL A 425 5.68 -7.16 2.93
N PHE A 426 5.22 -8.41 2.93
CA PHE A 426 5.78 -9.46 3.77
C PHE A 426 6.98 -10.09 3.06
N ASN A 427 8.11 -10.25 3.74
CA ASN A 427 9.12 -11.20 3.31
C ASN A 427 8.51 -12.61 3.34
N CYS A 428 8.67 -13.36 2.26
CA CYS A 428 8.12 -14.70 2.14
C CYS A 428 8.66 -15.61 3.25
N SER A 429 7.77 -16.22 4.02
CA SER A 429 8.13 -16.90 5.27
C SER A 429 8.96 -18.17 5.01
N TYR A 430 9.96 -18.42 5.84
CA TYR A 430 10.73 -19.66 5.85
C TYR A 430 9.99 -20.86 6.46
N ARG A 431 8.87 -20.61 7.14
CA ARG A 431 8.15 -21.64 7.92
C ARG A 431 7.38 -22.64 7.07
N ASN A 432 7.12 -22.30 5.82
CA ASN A 432 6.40 -23.16 4.90
C ASN A 432 7.34 -23.60 3.78
N PRO A 433 7.88 -24.81 3.87
CA PRO A 433 8.91 -25.29 2.94
C PRO A 433 8.44 -25.35 1.49
N GLN A 434 7.14 -25.56 1.22
CA GLN A 434 6.59 -25.69 -0.13
C GLN A 434 6.79 -24.44 -1.02
N TYR A 435 7.14 -23.29 -0.46
CA TYR A 435 7.43 -22.10 -1.26
C TYR A 435 8.80 -21.48 -0.98
N THR A 436 9.74 -22.30 -0.49
CA THR A 436 11.12 -21.84 -0.25
C THR A 436 11.77 -21.27 -1.50
N HIS A 437 11.47 -21.82 -2.68
CA HIS A 437 11.95 -21.35 -3.98
C HIS A 437 11.45 -19.94 -4.34
N MET A 438 10.34 -19.49 -3.75
CA MET A 438 9.81 -18.14 -3.95
C MET A 438 10.41 -17.10 -3.01
N ARG A 439 11.28 -17.47 -2.11
CA ARG A 439 11.82 -16.55 -1.12
C ARG A 439 12.83 -15.58 -1.75
N VAL A 440 12.81 -14.36 -1.26
CA VAL A 440 13.71 -13.28 -1.66
C VAL A 440 14.56 -12.89 -0.45
N PRO A 441 15.88 -12.71 -0.60
CA PRO A 441 16.73 -12.23 0.48
C PRO A 441 16.23 -10.92 1.07
N ILE A 442 16.34 -10.78 2.40
CA ILE A 442 15.84 -9.59 3.12
C ILE A 442 16.47 -8.31 2.56
N GLU A 443 17.76 -8.35 2.21
CA GLU A 443 18.48 -7.19 1.70
C GLU A 443 17.94 -6.74 0.34
N LYS A 444 17.69 -7.67 -0.59
CA LYS A 444 17.05 -7.36 -1.88
C LYS A 444 15.67 -6.76 -1.68
N GLY A 445 14.84 -7.35 -0.81
CA GLY A 445 13.51 -6.83 -0.51
C GLY A 445 13.54 -5.43 0.10
N ARG A 446 14.51 -5.14 0.96
CA ARG A 446 14.72 -3.81 1.53
C ARG A 446 15.12 -2.81 0.45
N ASP A 447 16.06 -3.17 -0.43
CA ASP A 447 16.50 -2.32 -1.53
C ASP A 447 15.33 -1.99 -2.49
N ILE A 448 14.48 -2.97 -2.79
CA ILE A 448 13.26 -2.76 -3.59
C ILE A 448 12.33 -1.74 -2.94
N VAL A 449 12.02 -1.89 -1.66
CA VAL A 449 11.07 -0.99 -0.98
C VAL A 449 11.68 0.38 -0.70
N GLU A 450 12.95 0.44 -0.30
CA GLU A 450 13.66 1.71 -0.07
C GLU A 450 13.80 2.53 -1.36
N SER A 451 13.80 1.89 -2.55
CA SER A 451 13.87 2.58 -3.84
C SER A 451 12.69 3.52 -4.12
N MET A 452 11.56 3.29 -3.49
CA MET A 452 10.36 4.11 -3.69
C MET A 452 10.38 5.42 -2.89
N TYR A 453 11.15 5.48 -1.77
CA TYR A 453 11.19 6.69 -0.94
C TYR A 453 11.79 7.87 -1.70
N GLY A 454 11.12 9.01 -1.63
CA GLY A 454 11.53 10.24 -2.28
C GLY A 454 11.26 10.29 -3.80
N ASN A 455 10.59 9.27 -4.35
CA ASN A 455 10.30 9.17 -5.78
C ASN A 455 8.80 9.08 -6.08
N ILE A 456 8.01 8.52 -5.15
CA ILE A 456 6.55 8.44 -5.26
C ILE A 456 5.89 8.96 -3.97
N SER A 457 4.56 9.05 -3.97
CA SER A 457 3.80 9.47 -2.80
C SER A 457 4.07 8.55 -1.60
N GLY A 458 4.25 9.13 -0.41
CA GLY A 458 4.56 8.37 0.80
C GLY A 458 3.48 7.36 1.23
N ASP A 459 2.22 7.55 0.82
CA ASP A 459 1.14 6.59 1.07
C ASP A 459 1.12 5.43 0.06
N ALA A 460 1.88 5.53 -1.04
CA ALA A 460 2.13 4.44 -1.98
C ALA A 460 3.27 3.51 -1.53
N VAL A 461 4.07 3.91 -0.52
CA VAL A 461 5.20 3.12 -0.05
C VAL A 461 4.75 2.17 1.08
N PRO A 462 4.78 0.84 0.88
CA PRO A 462 4.40 -0.12 1.89
C PRO A 462 5.47 -0.30 2.97
N ARG A 463 5.09 -0.85 4.12
CA ARG A 463 6.05 -1.28 5.14
C ARG A 463 6.56 -2.67 4.83
N TYR A 464 7.87 -2.83 4.70
CA TYR A 464 8.50 -4.13 4.55
C TYR A 464 8.69 -4.81 5.90
N ILE A 465 8.18 -6.03 6.05
CA ILE A 465 8.14 -6.74 7.33
C ILE A 465 8.43 -8.24 7.20
N ALA A 466 8.96 -8.84 8.28
CA ALA A 466 9.03 -10.28 8.47
C ALA A 466 8.04 -10.73 9.55
N ALA A 467 7.48 -11.94 9.39
CA ALA A 467 6.66 -12.61 10.39
C ALA A 467 7.54 -13.58 11.21
N ALA A 468 8.01 -13.13 12.38
CA ALA A 468 8.89 -13.91 13.26
C ALA A 468 8.48 -13.74 14.73
N GLY A 469 7.41 -14.44 15.14
CA GLY A 469 6.80 -14.27 16.47
C GLY A 469 6.09 -12.92 16.63
N GLY A 470 5.69 -12.33 15.52
CA GLY A 470 5.09 -11.01 15.37
C GLY A 470 5.55 -10.37 14.07
N LYS A 471 5.10 -9.15 13.78
CA LYS A 471 5.48 -8.40 12.57
C LYS A 471 6.68 -7.52 12.89
N ILE A 472 7.87 -7.94 12.49
CA ILE A 472 9.11 -7.19 12.68
C ILE A 472 9.35 -6.33 11.44
N PRO A 473 9.45 -5.00 11.55
CA PRO A 473 9.87 -4.15 10.43
C PRO A 473 11.30 -4.52 10.00
N LEU A 474 11.52 -4.64 8.70
CA LEU A 474 12.85 -4.93 8.15
C LEU A 474 13.63 -3.63 7.88
N HIS A 475 13.61 -2.74 8.83
CA HIS A 475 14.39 -1.52 8.89
C HIS A 475 15.83 -1.83 9.30
N ARG A 476 16.78 -0.94 8.98
CA ARG A 476 18.20 -1.08 9.34
C ARG A 476 18.40 -1.31 10.83
N ASP A 477 17.64 -0.61 11.68
CA ASP A 477 17.73 -0.73 13.15
C ASP A 477 17.20 -2.07 13.69
N ASN A 478 16.36 -2.75 12.93
CA ASN A 478 15.79 -4.04 13.29
C ASN A 478 16.55 -5.23 12.67
N VAL A 479 17.38 -4.99 11.67
CA VAL A 479 18.27 -5.97 11.06
C VAL A 479 19.64 -5.79 11.70
N VAL A 480 19.93 -6.57 12.76
CA VAL A 480 21.10 -6.32 13.63
C VAL A 480 22.41 -6.81 13.01
N ARG A 481 22.41 -8.04 12.50
CA ARG A 481 23.60 -8.68 11.90
C ARG A 481 23.20 -9.90 11.07
N ARG A 482 24.15 -10.40 10.30
CA ARG A 482 24.06 -11.72 9.63
C ARG A 482 24.97 -12.70 10.33
N GLU A 483 24.49 -13.93 10.53
CA GLU A 483 25.18 -14.96 11.28
C GLU A 483 24.72 -16.34 10.79
N ASP A 484 25.63 -17.17 10.30
CA ASP A 484 25.38 -18.56 9.89
C ASP A 484 24.16 -18.76 8.95
N GLY A 485 24.05 -17.96 7.91
CA GLY A 485 22.93 -18.02 6.94
C GLY A 485 21.60 -17.42 7.47
N ASN A 486 21.60 -16.89 8.70
CA ASN A 486 20.48 -16.21 9.28
C ASN A 486 20.66 -14.68 9.26
N VAL A 487 19.56 -13.97 9.27
CA VAL A 487 19.51 -12.57 9.66
C VAL A 487 18.97 -12.48 11.07
N VAL A 488 19.73 -11.84 11.96
CA VAL A 488 19.29 -11.60 13.34
C VAL A 488 18.43 -10.34 13.37
N LEU A 489 17.17 -10.53 13.72
CA LEU A 489 16.16 -9.46 13.81
C LEU A 489 15.92 -9.08 15.26
N ARG A 490 15.83 -7.77 15.53
CA ARG A 490 15.44 -7.24 16.85
C ARG A 490 13.95 -6.93 16.86
N LYS A 491 13.23 -7.53 17.80
CA LYS A 491 11.80 -7.26 18.02
C LYS A 491 11.62 -5.85 18.63
N PRO A 492 10.91 -4.92 17.97
CA PRO A 492 10.80 -3.55 18.48
C PRO A 492 10.02 -3.43 19.80
N TRP A 493 9.19 -4.42 20.14
CA TRP A 493 8.37 -4.39 21.35
C TRP A 493 9.05 -4.98 22.61
N SER A 494 10.13 -5.75 22.47
CA SER A 494 10.82 -6.37 23.58
C SER A 494 12.32 -6.15 23.60
N GLY A 495 12.90 -5.70 22.47
CA GLY A 495 14.34 -5.64 22.27
C GLY A 495 15.02 -7.01 22.06
N GLU A 496 14.26 -8.11 22.18
CA GLU A 496 14.74 -9.48 22.01
C GLU A 496 15.22 -9.70 20.57
N GLU A 497 16.34 -10.38 20.43
CA GLU A 497 16.88 -10.79 19.13
C GLU A 497 16.38 -12.20 18.77
N THR A 498 16.05 -12.40 17.51
CA THR A 498 15.59 -13.67 16.96
C THR A 498 16.28 -13.96 15.65
N ALA A 499 16.79 -15.19 15.49
CA ALA A 499 17.32 -15.64 14.22
C ALA A 499 16.19 -15.85 13.21
N TYR A 500 16.39 -15.35 12.02
CA TYR A 500 15.48 -15.49 10.88
C TYR A 500 16.25 -16.09 9.71
N PRO A 501 16.01 -17.34 9.35
CA PRO A 501 16.62 -17.96 8.18
C PRO A 501 16.37 -17.12 6.93
N ASP A 502 17.42 -16.59 6.31
CA ASP A 502 17.28 -15.80 5.08
C ASP A 502 17.20 -16.71 3.84
N ALA A 503 16.80 -16.17 2.72
CA ALA A 503 16.92 -16.84 1.43
C ALA A 503 18.40 -16.94 1.05
N LEU A 504 18.74 -17.93 0.23
CA LEU A 504 20.12 -18.14 -0.22
C LEU A 504 20.64 -16.88 -0.95
N PRO A 505 21.86 -16.41 -0.63
CA PRO A 505 22.46 -15.24 -1.27
C PRO A 505 22.58 -15.36 -2.79
N GLU A 506 22.75 -16.58 -3.30
CA GLU A 506 22.84 -16.88 -4.74
C GLU A 506 21.54 -16.51 -5.50
N LEU A 507 20.43 -16.34 -4.77
CA LEU A 507 19.15 -15.85 -5.32
C LEU A 507 19.08 -14.33 -5.41
N TYR A 508 20.14 -13.63 -5.01
CA TYR A 508 20.23 -12.18 -5.09
C TYR A 508 20.80 -11.76 -6.44
N ASP A 509 19.91 -11.36 -7.33
CA ASP A 509 20.30 -10.65 -8.56
C ASP A 509 20.47 -9.16 -8.21
N ASP A 510 21.62 -8.58 -8.56
CA ASP A 510 21.84 -7.15 -8.39
C ASP A 510 20.95 -6.37 -9.35
N ASP A 511 19.82 -5.88 -8.84
CA ASP A 511 18.93 -5.01 -9.61
C ASP A 511 19.54 -3.61 -9.69
N THR A 512 20.34 -3.40 -10.71
CA THR A 512 21.05 -2.14 -10.97
C THR A 512 20.18 -1.10 -11.70
N THR A 513 18.91 -1.40 -11.96
CA THR A 513 17.98 -0.55 -12.71
C THR A 513 17.91 0.88 -12.18
N PHE A 514 18.07 1.06 -10.86
CA PHE A 514 18.08 2.36 -10.20
C PHE A 514 19.39 2.60 -9.46
N ALA A 515 20.38 3.17 -10.17
CA ALA A 515 21.72 3.41 -9.64
C ALA A 515 21.78 4.30 -8.38
N PHE A 516 20.74 5.10 -8.12
CA PHE A 516 20.70 6.07 -7.02
C PHE A 516 20.39 5.47 -5.64
N ASN A 517 20.05 4.18 -5.55
CA ASN A 517 19.65 3.57 -4.27
C ASN A 517 20.78 3.01 -3.45
N LYS A 518 21.99 3.01 -3.97
CA LYS A 518 23.16 2.59 -3.19
C LYS A 518 23.65 3.77 -2.38
N TYR A 519 23.13 3.96 -1.16
CA TYR A 519 23.75 4.85 -0.19
C TYR A 519 25.22 4.46 -0.01
N GLY A 520 26.14 5.26 -0.61
CA GLY A 520 27.54 5.26 -0.27
C GLY A 520 28.26 3.92 -0.39
N LYS A 521 27.97 3.12 -1.43
CA LYS A 521 28.97 2.17 -1.93
C LYS A 521 29.71 2.85 -3.09
N GLU A 522 30.64 3.74 -2.76
CA GLU A 522 31.83 3.92 -3.56
C GLU A 522 32.79 2.76 -3.29
#